data_20748a3d2d2ed9bda4d8e5155899eebc
#
_entry.id   20748a3d2d2ed9bda4d8e5155899eebc
#
_cell.length_a   1.000
_cell.length_b   1.000
_cell.length_c   1.000
_cell.angle_alpha   90.00
_cell.angle_beta   90.00
_cell.angle_gamma   90.00
#
_symmetry.space_group_name_H-M   'P 1'
#
loop_
_entity.id
_entity.type
_entity.pdbx_description
1 polymer ?
#
loop_
_entity_poly.entity_id
_entity_poly.type
_entity_poly.pdbx_seq_one_letter_code
_entity_poly.pdbx_strand_id
1 'polypeptide(L)'
;MRHQKKRWFAALLSLCMLLSILPSTSLAFSESEETWSGNRRNQTIDGGTHTITLSNLTIDSPGVEKSAIDITGNADVTFILEGNNTLRGYRNHPAIWVESGSSVTFEGNGLLEASA
;
A
#
# COMPACT_ATOMS: atom_id res chain seq x y z
N MET A 1 -39.72 -5.01 -30.78
CA MET A 1 -38.71 -6.07 -30.93
C MET A 1 -37.29 -5.59 -30.75
N ARG A 2 -36.88 -4.56 -31.44
CA ARG A 2 -35.55 -4.01 -31.26
C ARG A 2 -35.31 -3.48 -29.84
N HIS A 3 -36.31 -2.91 -29.20
CA HIS A 3 -36.19 -2.39 -27.84
C HIS A 3 -35.98 -3.49 -26.82
N GLN A 4 -36.59 -4.65 -27.05
CA GLN A 4 -36.39 -5.78 -26.15
C GLN A 4 -34.97 -6.33 -26.23
N LYS A 5 -34.40 -6.37 -27.44
CA LYS A 5 -33.02 -6.81 -27.60
C LYS A 5 -32.04 -5.90 -26.89
N LYS A 6 -32.29 -4.60 -26.96
CA LYS A 6 -31.44 -3.63 -26.23
C LYS A 6 -31.52 -3.79 -24.72
N ARG A 7 -32.72 -4.03 -24.21
CA ARG A 7 -32.88 -4.29 -22.76
C ARG A 7 -32.14 -5.53 -22.33
N TRP A 8 -32.20 -6.56 -23.14
CA TRP A 8 -31.48 -7.78 -22.87
C TRP A 8 -29.99 -7.56 -22.78
N PHE A 9 -29.48 -6.79 -23.71
CA PHE A 9 -28.07 -6.47 -23.75
C PHE A 9 -27.61 -5.72 -22.48
N ALA A 10 -28.37 -4.77 -22.03
CA ALA A 10 -28.08 -4.02 -20.83
C ALA A 10 -28.08 -4.92 -19.58
N ALA A 11 -29.03 -5.83 -19.49
CA ALA A 11 -29.09 -6.78 -18.39
C ALA A 11 -27.88 -7.71 -18.36
N LEU A 12 -27.45 -8.19 -19.51
CA LEU A 12 -26.26 -9.03 -19.63
C LEU A 12 -24.99 -8.30 -19.21
N LEU A 13 -24.83 -7.07 -19.64
CA LEU A 13 -23.69 -6.26 -19.24
C LEU A 13 -23.65 -6.05 -17.73
N SER A 14 -24.77 -5.75 -17.12
CA SER A 14 -24.85 -5.57 -15.69
C SER A 14 -24.45 -6.84 -14.93
N LEU A 15 -24.88 -7.98 -15.41
CA LEU A 15 -24.53 -9.27 -14.82
C LEU A 15 -23.03 -9.56 -14.96
N CYS A 16 -22.45 -9.27 -16.10
CA CYS A 16 -21.01 -9.44 -16.30
C CYS A 16 -20.18 -8.56 -15.38
N MET A 17 -20.62 -7.36 -15.11
CA MET A 17 -19.93 -6.47 -14.18
C MET A 17 -19.95 -7.02 -12.76
N LEU A 18 -21.06 -7.56 -12.33
CA LEU A 18 -21.16 -8.21 -11.02
C LEU A 18 -20.22 -9.41 -10.91
N LEU A 19 -20.14 -10.21 -11.93
CA LEU A 19 -19.25 -11.36 -11.95
C LEU A 19 -17.78 -10.97 -11.94
N SER A 20 -17.43 -9.86 -12.56
CA SER A 20 -16.04 -9.38 -12.52
C SER A 20 -15.63 -8.87 -11.15
N ILE A 21 -16.53 -8.37 -10.37
CA ILE A 21 -16.21 -7.89 -9.01
C ILE A 21 -15.88 -9.07 -8.09
N LEU A 22 -16.61 -10.15 -8.18
CA LEU A 22 -16.41 -11.30 -7.30
C LEU A 22 -15.00 -11.91 -7.39
N PRO A 23 -14.45 -12.18 -8.56
CA PRO A 23 -13.07 -12.67 -8.67
C PRO A 23 -12.04 -11.70 -8.09
N SER A 24 -12.23 -10.41 -8.31
CA SER A 24 -11.34 -9.41 -7.74
C SER A 24 -11.36 -9.46 -6.22
N THR A 25 -12.52 -9.61 -5.62
CA THR A 25 -12.66 -9.72 -4.18
C THR A 25 -11.97 -10.96 -3.63
N SER A 26 -12.10 -12.09 -4.33
CA SER A 26 -11.48 -13.34 -3.87
C SER A 26 -9.95 -13.30 -3.95
N LEU A 27 -9.38 -12.51 -4.85
CA LEU A 27 -7.94 -12.34 -4.96
C LEU A 27 -7.40 -11.34 -3.94
N ALA A 28 -8.24 -10.48 -3.40
CA ALA A 28 -7.83 -9.42 -2.50
C ALA A 28 -7.30 -9.91 -1.15
N PHE A 29 -7.51 -11.18 -0.77
CA PHE A 29 -6.99 -11.67 0.50
C PHE A 29 -5.46 -11.75 0.54
N SER A 30 -4.76 -11.72 -0.60
CA SER A 30 -3.30 -11.66 -0.67
C SER A 30 -2.77 -10.23 -0.73
N GLU A 31 -3.64 -9.25 -0.80
CA GLU A 31 -3.33 -7.83 -0.94
C GLU A 31 -3.98 -7.05 0.17
N SER A 32 -3.27 -6.11 0.76
CA SER A 32 -3.87 -5.19 1.72
C SER A 32 -3.67 -3.75 1.28
N GLU A 33 -4.69 -2.93 1.50
CA GLU A 33 -4.66 -1.50 1.27
C GLU A 33 -4.91 -0.78 2.58
N GLU A 34 -4.03 0.17 2.89
CA GLU A 34 -4.09 0.93 4.14
C GLU A 34 -3.72 2.38 3.88
N THR A 35 -4.06 3.23 4.82
CA THR A 35 -3.56 4.61 4.86
C THR A 35 -2.91 4.84 6.22
N TRP A 36 -1.66 5.28 6.18
CA TRP A 36 -0.92 5.65 7.38
C TRP A 36 -0.79 7.16 7.43
N SER A 37 -1.11 7.75 8.56
CA SER A 37 -1.04 9.19 8.76
C SER A 37 -0.70 9.53 10.20
N GLY A 38 -0.31 10.78 10.43
CA GLY A 38 0.04 11.26 11.76
C GLY A 38 1.32 10.64 12.29
N ASN A 39 1.46 10.62 13.60
CA ASN A 39 2.63 10.04 14.26
C ASN A 39 2.41 8.55 14.47
N ARG A 40 3.31 7.76 13.95
CA ARG A 40 3.29 6.31 14.14
C ARG A 40 4.62 5.82 14.69
N ARG A 41 4.58 4.64 15.27
CA ARG A 41 5.78 3.93 15.70
C ARG A 41 6.37 3.18 14.53
N ASN A 42 7.54 2.60 14.70
CA ASN A 42 8.15 1.71 13.73
C ASN A 42 7.17 0.66 13.25
N GLN A 43 7.19 0.44 11.94
CA GLN A 43 6.30 -0.51 11.30
C GLN A 43 7.11 -1.63 10.67
N THR A 44 6.59 -2.83 10.72
CA THR A 44 7.16 -3.99 10.02
C THR A 44 6.11 -4.56 9.09
N ILE A 45 6.48 -4.74 7.84
CA ILE A 45 5.64 -5.39 6.84
C ILE A 45 6.31 -6.71 6.50
N ASP A 46 5.69 -7.81 6.89
CA ASP A 46 6.25 -9.15 6.71
C ASP A 46 5.41 -9.95 5.72
N GLY A 47 5.94 -10.11 4.51
CA GLY A 47 5.29 -10.88 3.46
C GLY A 47 4.10 -10.19 2.81
N GLY A 48 3.56 -10.80 1.77
CA GLY A 48 2.36 -10.37 1.07
C GLY A 48 2.57 -9.17 0.14
N THR A 49 1.48 -8.76 -0.48
CA THR A 49 1.43 -7.59 -1.36
C THR A 49 0.61 -6.49 -0.68
N HIS A 50 1.20 -5.32 -0.58
CA HIS A 50 0.59 -4.21 0.15
C HIS A 50 0.62 -2.93 -0.67
N THR A 51 -0.48 -2.19 -0.63
CA THR A 51 -0.54 -0.83 -1.13
C THR A 51 -0.88 0.08 0.04
N ILE A 52 0.04 0.95 0.41
CA ILE A 52 -0.08 1.78 1.60
C ILE A 52 0.06 3.24 1.20
N THR A 53 -0.97 4.02 1.49
CA THR A 53 -0.92 5.47 1.28
C THR A 53 -0.30 6.11 2.51
N LEU A 54 0.76 6.88 2.30
CA LEU A 54 1.39 7.68 3.34
C LEU A 54 0.90 9.11 3.20
N SER A 55 0.12 9.58 4.15
CA SER A 55 -0.53 10.89 4.11
C SER A 55 -0.17 11.70 5.35
N ASN A 56 0.76 12.61 5.18
CA ASN A 56 1.29 13.43 6.28
C ASN A 56 1.73 12.56 7.47
N LEU A 57 2.48 11.52 7.14
CA LEU A 57 2.96 10.54 8.11
C LEU A 57 4.29 10.98 8.71
N THR A 58 4.45 10.75 9.99
CA THR A 58 5.75 10.88 10.68
C THR A 58 6.04 9.61 11.44
N ILE A 59 7.15 8.97 11.11
CA ILE A 59 7.71 7.90 11.93
C ILE A 59 9.11 8.33 12.32
N ASP A 60 9.27 8.67 13.57
CA ASP A 60 10.56 9.01 14.17
C ASP A 60 10.81 7.98 15.25
N SER A 61 11.98 7.37 15.24
CA SER A 61 12.30 6.23 16.09
C SER A 61 13.32 6.56 17.17
N PRO A 62 13.07 7.57 18.00
CA PRO A 62 14.05 7.95 19.01
C PRO A 62 14.17 6.84 20.08
N GLY A 63 15.40 6.45 20.36
CA GLY A 63 15.67 5.47 21.39
C GLY A 63 15.38 4.02 21.03
N VAL A 64 14.97 3.77 19.79
CA VAL A 64 14.71 2.40 19.29
C VAL A 64 15.66 2.11 18.15
N GLU A 65 16.54 1.13 18.31
CA GLU A 65 17.50 0.77 17.28
C GLU A 65 16.84 0.02 16.14
N LYS A 66 16.05 0.73 15.34
CA LYS A 66 15.29 0.21 14.21
C LYS A 66 15.15 1.22 13.10
N SER A 67 14.88 0.74 11.91
CA SER A 67 14.38 1.58 10.82
C SER A 67 12.96 2.03 11.13
N ALA A 68 12.53 3.11 10.48
CA ALA A 68 11.13 3.52 10.60
C ALA A 68 10.20 2.46 10.03
N ILE A 69 10.57 1.88 8.88
CA ILE A 69 9.80 0.80 8.26
C ILE A 69 10.76 -0.33 7.88
N ASP A 70 10.45 -1.53 8.32
CA ASP A 70 11.14 -2.76 7.90
C ASP A 70 10.24 -3.56 6.97
N ILE A 71 10.76 -3.94 5.82
CA ILE A 71 10.03 -4.73 4.83
C ILE A 71 10.75 -6.06 4.67
N THR A 72 10.09 -7.14 5.07
CA THR A 72 10.68 -8.47 5.21
C THR A 72 9.78 -9.54 4.59
N GLY A 73 10.27 -10.77 4.55
CA GLY A 73 9.45 -11.93 4.18
C GLY A 73 8.99 -11.94 2.73
N ASN A 74 9.81 -11.44 1.80
CA ASN A 74 9.46 -11.36 0.38
C ASN A 74 8.19 -10.51 0.15
N ALA A 75 8.01 -9.47 0.92
CA ALA A 75 6.89 -8.55 0.75
C ALA A 75 7.07 -7.68 -0.49
N ASP A 76 5.98 -7.39 -1.16
CA ASP A 76 5.94 -6.47 -2.29
C ASP A 76 5.06 -5.28 -1.88
N VAL A 77 5.69 -4.13 -1.69
CA VAL A 77 5.02 -2.97 -1.11
C VAL A 77 5.06 -1.79 -2.06
N THR A 78 3.91 -1.18 -2.26
CA THR A 78 3.77 0.09 -2.96
C THR A 78 3.34 1.16 -1.97
N PHE A 79 4.13 2.22 -1.85
CA PHE A 79 3.76 3.40 -1.07
C PHE A 79 3.25 4.48 -1.99
N ILE A 80 2.05 4.97 -1.71
CA ILE A 80 1.47 6.12 -2.41
C ILE A 80 1.67 7.34 -1.52
N LEU A 81 2.42 8.32 -2.01
CA LEU A 81 2.79 9.50 -1.24
C LEU A 81 1.78 10.61 -1.43
N GLU A 82 1.21 11.10 -0.33
CA GLU A 82 0.33 12.27 -0.28
C GLU A 82 0.82 13.19 0.82
N GLY A 83 0.82 14.49 0.55
CA GLY A 83 1.29 15.48 1.52
C GLY A 83 2.78 15.37 1.83
N ASN A 84 3.13 15.60 3.07
CA ASN A 84 4.53 15.59 3.53
C ASN A 84 4.75 14.46 4.51
N ASN A 85 5.64 13.54 4.17
CA ASN A 85 5.93 12.36 4.98
C ASN A 85 7.38 12.39 5.46
N THR A 86 7.59 12.03 6.71
CA THR A 86 8.91 11.99 7.32
C THR A 86 9.14 10.63 7.94
N LEU A 87 10.21 9.97 7.52
CA LEU A 87 10.64 8.69 8.07
C LEU A 87 12.06 8.81 8.56
N ARG A 88 12.28 8.52 9.82
CA ARG A 88 13.61 8.59 10.43
C ARG A 88 13.95 7.28 11.13
N GLY A 89 15.02 6.64 10.68
CA GLY A 89 15.61 5.52 11.40
C GLY A 89 16.43 6.02 12.58
N TYR A 90 16.76 5.13 13.51
CA TYR A 90 17.53 5.49 14.69
C TYR A 90 19.01 5.16 14.48
N ARG A 91 19.86 6.16 14.70
CA ARG A 91 21.32 6.06 14.55
C ARG A 91 21.70 5.54 13.15
N ASN A 92 22.33 4.38 13.06
CA ASN A 92 22.83 3.81 11.81
C ASN A 92 21.80 2.99 11.05
N HIS A 93 20.54 3.01 11.49
CA HIS A 93 19.49 2.31 10.77
C HIS A 93 18.88 3.21 9.69
N PRO A 94 18.68 2.71 8.46
CA PRO A 94 18.04 3.50 7.41
C PRO A 94 16.58 3.79 7.75
N ALA A 95 16.00 4.78 7.09
CA ALA A 95 14.59 5.07 7.26
C ALA A 95 13.71 3.88 6.86
N ILE A 96 14.05 3.24 5.74
CA ILE A 96 13.36 2.05 5.25
C ILE A 96 14.40 0.97 5.01
N TRP A 97 14.18 -0.18 5.63
CA TRP A 97 14.98 -1.37 5.43
C TRP A 97 14.19 -2.34 4.55
N VAL A 98 14.77 -2.73 3.42
CA VAL A 98 14.15 -3.71 2.53
C VAL A 98 15.01 -4.95 2.53
N GLU A 99 14.50 -6.03 3.08
CA GLU A 99 15.20 -7.31 3.13
C GLU A 99 15.33 -7.91 1.73
N SER A 100 16.37 -8.68 1.52
CA SER A 100 16.57 -9.40 0.26
C SER A 100 15.33 -10.23 -0.09
N GLY A 101 14.86 -10.12 -1.33
CA GLY A 101 13.66 -10.77 -1.81
C GLY A 101 12.39 -9.93 -1.67
N SER A 102 12.43 -8.88 -0.86
CA SER A 102 11.31 -7.93 -0.78
C SER A 102 11.52 -6.77 -1.74
N SER A 103 10.45 -6.06 -2.06
CA SER A 103 10.50 -4.93 -2.98
C SER A 103 9.64 -3.78 -2.50
N VAL A 104 10.02 -2.56 -2.89
CA VAL A 104 9.26 -1.36 -2.59
C VAL A 104 9.18 -0.46 -3.81
N THR A 105 8.01 0.10 -4.03
CA THR A 105 7.75 1.05 -5.12
C THR A 105 7.11 2.30 -4.53
N PHE A 106 7.48 3.47 -5.02
CA PHE A 106 6.89 4.74 -4.61
C PHE A 106 6.11 5.34 -5.76
N GLU A 107 4.91 5.81 -5.45
CA GLU A 107 4.02 6.48 -6.39
C GLU A 107 3.41 7.72 -5.73
N GLY A 108 2.69 8.52 -6.51
CA GLY A 108 2.01 9.70 -6.01
C GLY A 108 2.84 10.98 -6.10
N ASN A 109 2.23 12.10 -5.70
CA ASN A 109 2.81 13.44 -5.83
C ASN A 109 3.29 14.03 -4.50
N GLY A 110 3.22 13.29 -3.43
CA GLY A 110 3.66 13.74 -2.12
C GLY A 110 5.15 13.76 -1.96
N LEU A 111 5.60 14.30 -0.85
CA LEU A 111 7.01 14.34 -0.46
C LEU A 111 7.32 13.23 0.53
N LEU A 112 8.55 12.74 0.45
CA LEU A 112 9.09 11.83 1.44
C LEU A 112 10.47 12.32 1.86
N GLU A 113 10.61 12.65 3.13
CA GLU A 113 11.89 12.89 3.77
C GLU A 113 12.32 11.64 4.52
N ALA A 114 13.43 11.05 4.11
CA ALA A 114 13.95 9.83 4.73
C ALA A 114 15.35 10.10 5.25
N SER A 115 15.59 9.77 6.52
CA SER A 115 16.89 9.98 7.15
C SER A 115 17.19 8.89 8.18
N ALA A 116 18.45 8.75 8.46
CA ALA A 116 18.94 7.82 9.48
C ALA A 116 19.24 8.53 10.79
#